data_700a4c45f03aac50d4a125c5da0bc4e2
#
_entry.id   700a4c45f03aac50d4a125c5da0bc4e2
#
_cell.length_a   1.000
_cell.length_b   1.000
_cell.length_c   1.000
_cell.angle_alpha   90.00
_cell.angle_beta   90.00
_cell.angle_gamma   90.00
#
_symmetry.space_group_name_H-M   'P 1'
#
loop_
_entity.id
_entity.type
_entity.pdbx_description
1 polymer ?
#
loop_
_entity_poly.entity_id
_entity_poly.type
_entity_poly.pdbx_seq_one_letter_code
_entity_poly.pdbx_strand_id
1 'polypeptide(L)'
;MEEALVKRIMPNSLEAEQSVIGSMIMDKDAIVTAMEMLISEDFYHTQYGILFDTMIELYNKGLPVDLVTLQNKLKEKDVPPEIASLEFVRDLVTAVPTSANVKYYAQIVKDNSMRRKLIKLNEEIENECYVGKESVETVMDITEKKVFDLLSTRGGGGDYVPVSYTHLRAHET
;
A
#
# COMPACT_ATOMS: atom_id res chain seq x y z
N MET A 1 -28.24 -21.12 -6.47
CA MET A 1 -27.02 -20.42 -6.01
C MET A 1 -27.33 -18.93 -6.02
N GLU A 2 -27.65 -18.39 -4.89
CA GLU A 2 -27.64 -16.95 -4.73
C GLU A 2 -26.18 -16.52 -4.72
N GLU A 3 -25.67 -16.08 -5.87
CA GLU A 3 -24.56 -15.16 -5.86
C GLU A 3 -25.07 -13.91 -5.16
N ALA A 4 -24.85 -13.84 -3.86
CA ALA A 4 -25.03 -12.62 -3.13
C ALA A 4 -24.29 -11.55 -3.93
N LEU A 5 -24.98 -10.51 -4.33
CA LEU A 5 -24.40 -9.27 -4.82
C LEU A 5 -23.54 -8.72 -3.66
N VAL A 6 -22.39 -9.35 -3.46
CA VAL A 6 -21.38 -8.83 -2.53
C VAL A 6 -20.99 -7.49 -3.11
N LYS A 7 -21.43 -6.44 -2.44
CA LYS A 7 -21.01 -5.08 -2.75
C LYS A 7 -19.49 -5.11 -2.81
N ARG A 8 -18.93 -5.03 -4.00
CA ARG A 8 -17.48 -5.16 -4.25
C ARG A 8 -16.79 -3.91 -3.73
N ILE A 9 -16.54 -3.90 -2.42
CA ILE A 9 -15.71 -2.90 -1.77
C ILE A 9 -14.25 -3.31 -2.02
N MET A 10 -13.43 -2.34 -2.42
CA MET A 10 -12.00 -2.58 -2.59
C MET A 10 -11.37 -3.12 -1.31
N PRO A 11 -10.54 -4.16 -1.38
CA PRO A 11 -9.87 -4.73 -0.21
C PRO A 11 -9.12 -3.68 0.59
N ASN A 12 -9.40 -3.58 1.86
CA ASN A 12 -8.75 -2.68 2.80
C ASN A 12 -8.89 -3.21 4.23
N SER A 13 -8.09 -2.67 5.13
CA SER A 13 -8.23 -2.89 6.57
C SER A 13 -7.96 -1.58 7.30
N LEU A 14 -9.04 -0.91 7.69
CA LEU A 14 -8.96 0.33 8.47
C LEU A 14 -8.12 0.13 9.74
N GLU A 15 -8.34 -0.97 10.44
CA GLU A 15 -7.65 -1.30 11.69
C GLU A 15 -6.14 -1.49 11.48
N ALA A 16 -5.74 -2.17 10.41
CA ALA A 16 -4.33 -2.36 10.11
C ALA A 16 -3.66 -1.04 9.70
N GLU A 17 -4.32 -0.23 8.89
CA GLU A 17 -3.81 1.10 8.50
C GLU A 17 -3.63 2.02 9.72
N GLN A 18 -4.65 2.08 10.60
CA GLN A 18 -4.57 2.82 11.86
C GLN A 18 -3.44 2.31 12.75
N SER A 19 -3.28 0.99 12.83
CA SER A 19 -2.26 0.35 13.67
C SER A 19 -0.84 0.65 13.17
N VAL A 20 -0.61 0.71 11.86
CA VAL A 20 0.68 1.13 11.29
C VAL A 20 0.97 2.58 11.69
N ILE A 21 0.05 3.49 11.44
CA ILE A 21 0.24 4.92 11.72
C ILE A 21 0.43 5.16 13.22
N GLY A 22 -0.40 4.55 14.06
CA GLY A 22 -0.28 4.66 15.53
C GLY A 22 1.06 4.13 16.05
N SER A 23 1.53 2.99 15.51
CA SER A 23 2.83 2.42 15.86
C SER A 23 3.99 3.35 15.49
N MET A 24 3.94 4.00 14.33
CA MET A 24 4.95 4.96 13.87
C MET A 24 5.04 6.20 14.76
N ILE A 25 3.92 6.64 15.34
CA ILE A 25 3.89 7.77 16.29
C ILE A 25 4.50 7.36 17.63
N MET A 26 4.29 6.12 18.05
CA MET A 26 4.77 5.60 19.35
C MET A 26 6.25 5.26 19.35
N ASP A 27 6.81 4.84 18.21
CA ASP A 27 8.14 4.23 18.15
C ASP A 27 8.85 4.55 16.82
N LYS A 28 10.07 5.08 16.93
CA LYS A 28 10.92 5.37 15.77
C LYS A 28 11.32 4.13 14.97
N ASP A 29 11.50 3.00 15.63
CA ASP A 29 11.85 1.73 14.97
C ASP A 29 10.68 1.24 14.11
N ALA A 30 9.44 1.52 14.54
CA ALA A 30 8.26 1.26 13.74
C ALA A 30 8.22 2.09 12.45
N ILE A 31 8.74 3.32 12.46
CA ILE A 31 8.86 4.15 11.25
C ILE A 31 9.78 3.48 10.25
N VAL A 32 10.96 3.02 10.67
CA VAL A 32 11.92 2.34 9.81
C VAL A 32 11.30 1.08 9.19
N THR A 33 10.68 0.24 10.02
CA THR A 33 10.02 -0.98 9.56
C THR A 33 8.92 -0.69 8.54
N ALA A 34 8.09 0.33 8.80
CA ALA A 34 7.01 0.70 7.88
C ALA A 34 7.54 1.26 6.55
N MET A 35 8.59 2.09 6.59
CA MET A 35 9.24 2.64 5.38
C MET A 35 9.83 1.57 4.46
N GLU A 36 10.34 0.49 5.04
CA GLU A 36 10.89 -0.63 4.26
C GLU A 36 9.80 -1.45 3.55
N MET A 37 8.58 -1.42 4.04
CA MET A 37 7.50 -2.27 3.56
C MET A 37 6.45 -1.53 2.72
N LEU A 38 6.21 -0.25 3.01
CA LEU A 38 5.06 0.50 2.51
C LEU A 38 5.47 1.82 1.85
N ILE A 39 4.58 2.28 0.99
CA ILE A 39 4.54 3.65 0.47
C ILE A 39 3.15 4.23 0.74
N SER A 40 2.97 5.54 0.64
CA SER A 40 1.70 6.20 0.93
C SER A 40 0.53 5.69 0.09
N GLU A 41 0.79 5.30 -1.15
CA GLU A 41 -0.21 4.73 -2.07
C GLU A 41 -0.73 3.34 -1.66
N ASP A 42 -0.05 2.67 -0.74
CA ASP A 42 -0.50 1.38 -0.20
C ASP A 42 -1.70 1.54 0.77
N PHE A 43 -1.91 2.76 1.28
CA PHE A 43 -3.04 3.05 2.16
C PHE A 43 -4.31 3.30 1.35
N TYR A 44 -5.37 2.59 1.68
CA TYR A 44 -6.68 2.80 1.07
C TYR A 44 -7.31 4.13 1.49
N HIS A 45 -7.17 4.46 2.77
CA HIS A 45 -7.64 5.72 3.33
C HIS A 45 -6.58 6.80 3.12
N THR A 46 -6.89 7.77 2.27
CA THR A 46 -5.97 8.84 1.85
C THR A 46 -5.37 9.59 3.03
N GLN A 47 -6.12 9.81 4.11
CA GLN A 47 -5.65 10.47 5.31
C GLN A 47 -4.46 9.75 5.96
N TYR A 48 -4.43 8.43 5.95
CA TYR A 48 -3.32 7.67 6.52
C TYR A 48 -2.09 7.71 5.62
N GLY A 49 -2.28 7.72 4.31
CA GLY A 49 -1.18 7.95 3.36
C GLY A 49 -0.51 9.32 3.58
N ILE A 50 -1.30 10.37 3.81
CA ILE A 50 -0.79 11.72 4.12
C ILE A 50 -0.01 11.74 5.44
N LEU A 51 -0.53 11.09 6.48
CA LEU A 51 0.16 10.97 7.76
C LEU A 51 1.47 10.18 7.61
N PHE A 52 1.45 9.10 6.88
CA PHE A 52 2.63 8.27 6.59
C PHE A 52 3.75 9.10 5.95
N ASP A 53 3.48 9.78 4.85
CA ASP A 53 4.47 10.64 4.17
C ASP A 53 4.97 11.77 5.05
N THR A 54 4.09 12.36 5.85
CA THR A 54 4.45 13.46 6.75
C THR A 54 5.40 12.98 7.86
N MET A 55 5.15 11.80 8.42
CA MET A 55 6.04 11.22 9.43
C MET A 55 7.40 10.82 8.86
N ILE A 56 7.44 10.29 7.65
CA ILE A 56 8.69 9.98 6.94
C ILE A 56 9.48 11.26 6.66
N GLU A 57 8.80 12.33 6.24
CA GLU A 57 9.45 13.62 6.03
C GLU A 57 10.10 14.16 7.31
N LEU A 58 9.39 14.10 8.43
CA LEU A 58 9.92 14.50 9.75
C LEU A 58 11.12 13.63 10.15
N TYR A 59 10.99 12.31 10.02
CA TYR A 59 12.05 11.37 10.34
C TYR A 59 13.32 11.62 9.54
N ASN A 60 13.20 11.79 8.21
CA ASN A 60 14.33 12.04 7.32
C ASN A 60 15.04 13.38 7.60
N LYS A 61 14.32 14.37 8.12
CA LYS A 61 14.87 15.65 8.57
C LYS A 61 15.49 15.59 9.97
N GLY A 62 15.45 14.44 10.64
CA GLY A 62 15.93 14.30 12.01
C GLY A 62 15.08 15.01 13.04
N LEU A 63 13.84 15.35 12.70
CA LEU A 63 12.90 16.01 13.59
C LEU A 63 12.13 14.99 14.44
N PRO A 64 11.66 15.36 15.64
CA PRO A 64 10.81 14.49 16.44
C PRO A 64 9.52 14.12 15.68
N VAL A 65 9.11 12.86 15.79
CA VAL A 65 7.84 12.38 15.28
C VAL A 65 6.93 12.12 16.47
N ASP A 66 6.24 13.16 16.89
CA ASP A 66 5.27 13.16 18.00
C ASP A 66 3.98 13.87 17.58
N LEU A 67 2.97 13.82 18.43
CA LEU A 67 1.64 14.39 18.16
C LEU A 67 1.72 15.88 17.81
N VAL A 68 2.55 16.64 18.53
CA VAL A 68 2.63 18.11 18.38
C VAL A 68 3.36 18.46 17.08
N THR A 69 4.50 17.84 16.84
CA THR A 69 5.33 18.09 15.64
C THR A 69 4.59 17.66 14.39
N LEU A 70 3.92 16.50 14.44
CA LEU A 70 3.10 16.00 13.34
C LEU A 70 1.93 16.94 13.04
N GLN A 71 1.20 17.39 14.06
CA GLN A 71 0.10 18.32 13.89
C GLN A 71 0.55 19.66 13.28
N ASN A 72 1.67 20.22 13.77
CA ASN A 72 2.22 21.45 13.23
C ASN A 72 2.61 21.30 11.76
N LYS A 73 3.23 20.17 11.41
CA LYS A 73 3.61 19.88 10.02
C LYS A 73 2.41 19.71 9.10
N LEU A 74 1.36 19.06 9.58
CA LEU A 74 0.10 18.92 8.84
C LEU A 74 -0.60 20.26 8.60
N LYS A 75 -0.53 21.19 9.55
CA LYS A 75 -1.07 22.55 9.38
C LYS A 75 -0.32 23.39 8.35
N GLU A 76 0.96 23.12 8.13
CA GLU A 76 1.76 23.77 7.08
C GLU A 76 1.40 23.23 5.68
N LYS A 77 0.86 22.03 5.60
CA LYS A 77 0.41 21.39 4.36
C LYS A 77 -1.04 21.76 4.08
N ASP A 78 -1.38 21.85 2.81
CA ASP A 78 -2.76 22.04 2.37
C ASP A 78 -3.54 20.71 2.44
N VAL A 79 -3.85 20.31 3.68
CA VAL A 79 -4.59 19.09 3.98
C VAL A 79 -5.95 19.42 4.61
N PRO A 80 -6.96 18.54 4.48
CA PRO A 80 -8.24 18.72 5.16
C PRO A 80 -8.05 18.96 6.68
N PRO A 81 -8.76 19.93 7.27
CA PRO A 81 -8.60 20.28 8.69
C PRO A 81 -8.80 19.11 9.66
N GLU A 82 -9.64 18.15 9.29
CA GLU A 82 -9.91 16.96 10.10
C GLU A 82 -8.65 16.12 10.31
N ILE A 83 -7.81 15.99 9.28
CA ILE A 83 -6.55 15.22 9.35
C ILE A 83 -5.52 15.93 10.22
N ALA A 84 -5.52 17.25 10.23
CA ALA A 84 -4.63 18.07 11.04
C ALA A 84 -5.11 18.24 12.49
N SER A 85 -6.25 17.66 12.88
CA SER A 85 -6.77 17.76 14.23
C SER A 85 -5.97 16.91 15.21
N LEU A 86 -5.72 17.47 16.40
CA LEU A 86 -5.02 16.75 17.48
C LEU A 86 -5.84 15.54 17.97
N GLU A 87 -7.16 15.66 17.95
CA GLU A 87 -8.09 14.59 18.35
C GLU A 87 -7.93 13.38 17.43
N PHE A 88 -7.98 13.58 16.11
CA PHE A 88 -7.80 12.52 15.12
C PHE A 88 -6.47 11.77 15.31
N VAL A 89 -5.37 12.50 15.47
CA VAL A 89 -4.05 11.89 15.63
C VAL A 89 -3.91 11.19 17.00
N ARG A 90 -4.52 11.74 18.04
CA ARG A 90 -4.55 11.09 19.37
C ARG A 90 -5.32 9.79 19.36
N ASP A 91 -6.46 9.73 18.67
CA ASP A 91 -7.29 8.52 18.57
C ASP A 91 -6.53 7.39 17.90
N LEU A 92 -5.66 7.68 16.95
CA LEU A 92 -4.80 6.68 16.31
C LEU A 92 -3.83 6.03 17.31
N VAL A 93 -3.24 6.80 18.19
CA VAL A 93 -2.30 6.28 19.21
C VAL A 93 -3.04 5.44 20.25
N THR A 94 -4.23 5.88 20.66
CA THR A 94 -5.03 5.13 21.65
C THR A 94 -5.60 3.83 21.12
N ALA A 95 -5.80 3.71 19.80
CA ALA A 95 -6.28 2.50 19.16
C ALA A 95 -5.24 1.37 19.12
N VAL A 96 -3.94 1.69 19.32
CA VAL A 96 -2.84 0.74 19.18
C VAL A 96 -2.27 0.40 20.56
N PRO A 97 -2.41 -0.87 21.03
CA PRO A 97 -1.89 -1.25 22.34
C PRO A 97 -0.36 -1.34 22.40
N THR A 98 0.31 -1.58 21.27
CA THR A 98 1.77 -1.70 21.18
C THR A 98 2.28 -1.52 19.76
N SER A 99 3.47 -0.93 19.62
CA SER A 99 4.18 -0.82 18.34
C SER A 99 4.87 -2.12 17.90
N ALA A 100 4.95 -3.12 18.77
CA ALA A 100 5.70 -4.36 18.53
C ALA A 100 5.24 -5.15 17.30
N ASN A 101 3.97 -4.99 16.89
CA ASN A 101 3.37 -5.73 15.80
C ASN A 101 3.28 -4.93 14.47
N VAL A 102 4.01 -3.83 14.34
CA VAL A 102 3.94 -2.96 13.13
C VAL A 102 4.22 -3.73 11.84
N LYS A 103 5.17 -4.64 11.85
CA LYS A 103 5.50 -5.48 10.69
C LYS A 103 4.30 -6.33 10.24
N TYR A 104 3.57 -6.90 11.18
CA TYR A 104 2.36 -7.68 10.89
C TYR A 104 1.26 -6.82 10.27
N TYR A 105 0.99 -5.65 10.85
CA TYR A 105 -0.01 -4.72 10.32
C TYR A 105 0.39 -4.16 8.96
N ALA A 106 1.66 -3.82 8.78
CA ALA A 106 2.19 -3.37 7.50
C ALA A 106 2.02 -4.43 6.40
N GLN A 107 2.19 -5.71 6.74
CA GLN A 107 1.95 -6.79 5.79
C GLN A 107 0.47 -6.88 5.37
N ILE A 108 -0.46 -6.69 6.29
CA ILE A 108 -1.91 -6.65 5.96
C ILE A 108 -2.21 -5.48 5.00
N VAL A 109 -1.65 -4.30 5.28
CA VAL A 109 -1.81 -3.12 4.42
C VAL A 109 -1.24 -3.40 3.03
N LYS A 110 -0.04 -3.98 2.95
CA LYS A 110 0.62 -4.33 1.69
C LYS A 110 -0.18 -5.34 0.88
N ASP A 111 -0.66 -6.40 1.52
CA ASP A 111 -1.45 -7.44 0.86
C ASP A 111 -2.74 -6.88 0.26
N ASN A 112 -3.44 -6.02 1.00
CA ASN A 112 -4.65 -5.36 0.50
C ASN A 112 -4.34 -4.38 -0.65
N SER A 113 -3.23 -3.65 -0.57
CA SER A 113 -2.75 -2.80 -1.67
C SER A 113 -2.51 -3.62 -2.94
N MET A 114 -1.82 -4.75 -2.81
CA MET A 114 -1.56 -5.64 -3.95
C MET A 114 -2.85 -6.21 -4.55
N ARG A 115 -3.83 -6.58 -3.72
CA ARG A 115 -5.15 -7.03 -4.20
C ARG A 115 -5.87 -5.94 -5.00
N ARG A 116 -5.83 -4.68 -4.52
CA ARG A 116 -6.41 -3.55 -5.26
C ARG A 116 -5.73 -3.31 -6.61
N LYS A 117 -4.41 -3.42 -6.65
CA LYS A 117 -3.64 -3.30 -7.89
C LYS A 117 -3.97 -4.41 -8.90
N LEU A 118 -4.14 -5.65 -8.42
CA LEU A 118 -4.58 -6.78 -9.24
C LEU A 118 -6.00 -6.58 -9.78
N ILE A 119 -6.92 -6.07 -8.95
CA ILE A 119 -8.28 -5.77 -9.39
C ILE A 119 -8.27 -4.72 -10.50
N LYS A 120 -7.54 -3.61 -10.32
CA LYS A 120 -7.41 -2.56 -11.34
C LYS A 120 -6.79 -3.07 -12.63
N LEU A 121 -5.74 -3.87 -12.53
CA LEU A 121 -5.10 -4.48 -13.69
C LEU A 121 -6.07 -5.40 -14.45
N ASN A 122 -6.85 -6.19 -13.72
CA ASN A 122 -7.86 -7.05 -14.32
C ASN A 122 -8.95 -6.25 -15.06
N GLU A 123 -9.41 -5.15 -14.48
CA GLU A 123 -10.37 -4.23 -15.11
C GLU A 123 -9.81 -3.60 -16.38
N GLU A 124 -8.54 -3.20 -16.39
CA GLU A 124 -7.85 -2.67 -17.57
C GLU A 124 -7.77 -3.72 -18.69
N ILE A 125 -7.37 -4.95 -18.35
CA ILE A 125 -7.28 -6.05 -19.32
C ILE A 125 -8.65 -6.38 -19.89
N GLU A 126 -9.66 -6.49 -19.05
CA GLU A 126 -11.04 -6.74 -19.46
C GLU A 126 -11.52 -5.64 -20.44
N ASN A 127 -11.27 -4.38 -20.12
CA ASN A 127 -11.66 -3.26 -20.97
C ASN A 127 -10.96 -3.30 -22.35
N GLU A 128 -9.66 -3.58 -22.38
CA GLU A 128 -8.92 -3.70 -23.64
C GLU A 128 -9.48 -4.83 -24.54
N CYS A 129 -9.87 -5.95 -23.93
CA CYS A 129 -10.49 -7.06 -24.64
C CYS A 129 -11.85 -6.68 -25.26
N TYR A 130 -12.69 -5.95 -24.51
CA TYR A 130 -13.98 -5.49 -25.02
C TYR A 130 -13.87 -4.41 -26.09
N VAL A 131 -12.93 -3.49 -25.95
CA VAL A 131 -12.70 -2.42 -26.93
C VAL A 131 -12.16 -2.99 -28.25
N GLY A 132 -11.28 -3.99 -28.21
CA GLY A 132 -10.82 -4.73 -29.36
C GLY A 132 -10.05 -3.92 -30.41
N LYS A 133 -9.39 -2.81 -30.03
CA LYS A 133 -8.59 -1.98 -30.93
C LYS A 133 -7.25 -2.61 -31.27
N GLU A 134 -6.63 -3.21 -30.27
CA GLU A 134 -5.31 -3.84 -30.40
C GLU A 134 -5.44 -5.30 -30.83
N SER A 135 -4.38 -5.84 -31.43
CA SER A 135 -4.31 -7.28 -31.70
C SER A 135 -4.26 -8.08 -30.40
N VAL A 136 -4.74 -9.32 -30.44
CA VAL A 136 -4.67 -10.23 -29.27
C VAL A 136 -3.25 -10.40 -28.78
N GLU A 137 -2.27 -10.52 -29.69
CA GLU A 137 -0.85 -10.63 -29.34
C GLU A 137 -0.38 -9.39 -28.57
N THR A 138 -0.74 -8.19 -29.03
CA THR A 138 -0.40 -6.94 -28.33
C THR A 138 -1.02 -6.89 -26.94
N VAL A 139 -2.28 -7.28 -26.80
CA VAL A 139 -2.96 -7.32 -25.48
C VAL A 139 -2.28 -8.32 -24.55
N MET A 140 -1.88 -9.47 -25.04
CA MET A 140 -1.15 -10.47 -24.25
C MET A 140 0.21 -9.97 -23.79
N ASP A 141 0.99 -9.33 -24.69
CA ASP A 141 2.31 -8.76 -24.35
C ASP A 141 2.20 -7.64 -23.31
N ILE A 142 1.23 -6.75 -23.47
CA ILE A 142 0.96 -5.67 -22.49
C ILE A 142 0.55 -6.24 -21.14
N THR A 143 -0.29 -7.25 -21.14
CA THR A 143 -0.75 -7.94 -19.92
C THR A 143 0.42 -8.59 -19.20
N GLU A 144 1.26 -9.35 -19.90
CA GLU A 144 2.45 -9.96 -19.33
C GLU A 144 3.38 -8.93 -18.69
N LYS A 145 3.65 -7.84 -19.41
CA LYS A 145 4.48 -6.76 -18.89
C LYS A 145 3.90 -6.11 -17.63
N LYS A 146 2.62 -5.80 -17.61
CA LYS A 146 1.95 -5.18 -16.46
C LYS A 146 1.94 -6.10 -15.25
N VAL A 147 1.70 -7.39 -15.44
CA VAL A 147 1.77 -8.40 -14.37
C VAL A 147 3.20 -8.51 -13.85
N PHE A 148 4.19 -8.58 -14.73
CA PHE A 148 5.60 -8.62 -14.36
C PHE A 148 6.01 -7.38 -13.54
N ASP A 149 5.64 -6.19 -13.99
CA ASP A 149 5.95 -4.93 -13.28
C ASP A 149 5.31 -4.93 -11.86
N LEU A 150 4.07 -5.41 -11.75
CA LEU A 150 3.39 -5.53 -10.46
C LEU A 150 4.10 -6.52 -9.51
N LEU A 151 4.53 -7.66 -10.02
CA LEU A 151 5.28 -8.67 -9.25
C LEU A 151 6.65 -8.17 -8.83
N SER A 152 7.31 -7.36 -9.67
CA SER A 152 8.62 -6.76 -9.36
C SER A 152 8.55 -5.75 -8.21
N THR A 153 7.43 -5.06 -8.04
CA THR A 153 7.22 -4.16 -6.90
C THR A 153 7.00 -4.88 -5.57
N ARG A 154 6.64 -6.17 -5.63
CA ARG A 154 6.42 -7.02 -4.44
C ARG A 154 7.70 -7.37 -3.70
N GLY A 155 8.81 -7.52 -4.44
CA GLY A 155 10.10 -7.94 -3.90
C GLY A 155 11.05 -6.78 -3.78
N GLY A 156 11.15 -6.15 -2.64
CA GLY A 156 12.35 -5.40 -2.30
C GLY A 156 13.54 -6.37 -2.28
N GLY A 157 14.18 -6.59 -3.43
CA GLY A 157 15.50 -7.23 -3.52
C GLY A 157 15.56 -8.75 -3.67
N GLY A 158 14.50 -9.42 -4.08
CA GLY A 158 14.58 -10.85 -4.44
C GLY A 158 14.48 -11.06 -5.95
N ASP A 159 15.43 -11.78 -6.53
CA ASP A 159 15.40 -12.20 -7.94
C ASP A 159 14.13 -13.03 -8.22
N TYR A 160 13.08 -12.35 -8.68
CA TYR A 160 11.92 -13.05 -9.20
C TYR A 160 12.25 -13.58 -10.60
N VAL A 161 12.44 -14.88 -10.70
CA VAL A 161 12.51 -15.56 -11.99
C VAL A 161 11.08 -16.01 -12.36
N PRO A 162 10.49 -15.48 -13.44
CA PRO A 162 9.16 -15.91 -13.87
C PRO A 162 9.13 -17.42 -14.09
N VAL A 163 8.08 -18.09 -13.62
CA VAL A 163 7.90 -19.55 -13.76
C VAL A 163 7.99 -20.00 -15.23
N SER A 164 7.58 -19.16 -16.17
CA SER A 164 7.72 -19.40 -17.61
C SER A 164 9.16 -19.53 -18.08
N TYR A 165 10.12 -18.87 -17.44
CA TYR A 165 11.54 -18.98 -17.80
C TYR A 165 12.17 -20.29 -17.37
N THR A 166 11.78 -20.84 -16.23
CA THR A 166 12.19 -22.16 -15.77
C THR A 166 11.62 -23.29 -16.64
N HIS A 167 10.45 -23.10 -17.21
CA HIS A 167 9.79 -24.09 -18.07
C HIS A 167 10.42 -24.17 -19.47
N LEU A 168 10.85 -23.05 -20.04
CA LEU A 168 11.56 -22.99 -21.31
C LEU A 168 12.98 -23.59 -21.23
N ARG A 169 13.68 -23.41 -20.11
CA ARG A 169 15.01 -24.04 -19.89
C ARG A 169 14.96 -25.56 -19.73
N ALA A 170 13.89 -26.10 -19.20
CA ALA A 170 13.72 -27.54 -19.06
C ALA A 170 13.44 -28.25 -20.41
N HIS A 171 13.01 -27.51 -21.43
CA HIS A 171 12.74 -28.04 -22.78
C HIS A 171 13.93 -27.93 -23.75
N GLU A 172 14.96 -27.17 -23.45
CA GLU A 172 16.17 -27.00 -24.28
C GLU A 172 17.26 -28.06 -23.99
N THR A 173 17.03 -28.92 -23.03
CA THR A 173 17.86 -30.09 -22.77
C THR A 173 17.14 -31.39 -23.16
#